data_9cce63f3242293963645073ff6d9c7b2
#
_entry.id   9cce63f3242293963645073ff6d9c7b2
#
_cell.length_a   1.000
_cell.length_b   1.000
_cell.length_c   1.000
_cell.angle_alpha   90.00
_cell.angle_beta   90.00
_cell.angle_gamma   90.00
#
_symmetry.space_group_name_H-M   'P 1'
#
loop_
_entity.id
_entity.type
_entity.pdbx_description
1 polymer ?
#
loop_
_entity_poly.entity_id
_entity_poly.type
_entity_poly.pdbx_seq_one_letter_code
_entity_poly.pdbx_strand_id
1 'polypeptide(L)'
;MATAQSVEVRFTYSGPTGKEARLGSGEMRRQFGLKLHAQDACNLVYAIWRIEPESKLVVSVKRNLGAHSSAECGNRGYQNIKPGKASAVPRLTPGQSHTLRAEMKRDELRVFVDNHEVWNGVVGSDAATLAGPVGIRSDNAQLEFDLKARKPEGTVGQGKPCKAGDSD
;
A
#
# COMPACT_ATOMS: atom_id res chain seq x y z
N MET A 1 -20.03 -8.33 -5.03
CA MET A 1 -19.46 -8.91 -3.78
C MET A 1 -17.96 -8.72 -3.81
N ALA A 2 -17.40 -8.09 -2.79
CA ALA A 2 -15.96 -7.86 -2.71
C ALA A 2 -15.21 -9.18 -2.61
N THR A 3 -14.21 -9.38 -3.47
CA THR A 3 -13.35 -10.56 -3.46
C THR A 3 -12.28 -10.37 -2.39
N ALA A 4 -12.03 -11.39 -1.60
CA ALA A 4 -10.90 -11.37 -0.68
C ALA A 4 -9.60 -11.24 -1.47
N GLN A 5 -8.69 -10.39 -1.00
CA GLN A 5 -7.43 -10.11 -1.66
C GLN A 5 -6.27 -10.19 -0.66
N SER A 6 -5.20 -10.82 -1.05
CA SER A 6 -3.97 -10.86 -0.27
C SER A 6 -2.79 -10.57 -1.20
N VAL A 7 -1.87 -9.77 -0.73
CA VAL A 7 -0.67 -9.40 -1.47
C VAL A 7 0.53 -9.38 -0.54
N GLU A 8 1.64 -9.92 -1.01
CA GLU A 8 2.89 -9.94 -0.27
C GLU A 8 4.00 -9.39 -1.14
N VAL A 9 4.83 -8.54 -0.58
CA VAL A 9 6.05 -8.08 -1.21
C VAL A 9 7.23 -8.43 -0.32
N ARG A 10 8.21 -9.10 -0.91
CA ARG A 10 9.52 -9.31 -0.32
C ARG A 10 10.45 -8.27 -0.93
N PHE A 11 11.14 -7.52 -0.10
CA PHE A 11 11.93 -6.40 -0.58
C PHE A 11 13.21 -6.20 0.21
N THR A 12 14.18 -5.59 -0.45
CA THR A 12 15.41 -5.09 0.17
C THR A 12 15.45 -3.59 -0.07
N TYR A 13 15.48 -2.83 1.02
CA TYR A 13 15.58 -1.38 0.95
C TYR A 13 17.04 -1.00 0.65
N SER A 14 17.25 -0.17 -0.38
CA SER A 14 18.59 0.26 -0.81
C SER A 14 18.95 1.68 -0.38
N GLY A 15 17.98 2.44 0.14
CA GLY A 15 18.19 3.82 0.56
C GLY A 15 17.31 4.81 -0.20
N PRO A 16 17.57 6.12 0.00
CA PRO A 16 16.83 7.15 -0.74
C PRO A 16 17.21 7.15 -2.21
N THR A 17 16.30 7.66 -3.04
CA THR A 17 16.61 7.96 -4.44
C THR A 17 17.61 9.12 -4.54
N GLY A 18 18.32 9.23 -5.65
CA GLY A 18 19.29 10.32 -5.84
C GLY A 18 18.65 11.70 -5.97
N LYS A 19 17.36 11.78 -6.26
CA LYS A 19 16.59 13.02 -6.35
C LYS A 19 15.30 12.86 -5.58
N GLU A 20 15.26 13.39 -4.37
CA GLU A 20 14.05 13.37 -3.58
C GLU A 20 13.10 14.48 -4.03
N ALA A 21 11.81 14.13 -4.15
CA ALA A 21 10.75 15.05 -4.57
C ALA A 21 9.63 15.06 -3.55
N ARG A 22 8.95 16.20 -3.43
CA ARG A 22 7.78 16.33 -2.59
C ARG A 22 6.61 15.54 -3.19
N LEU A 23 5.76 14.99 -2.32
CA LEU A 23 4.50 14.38 -2.74
C LEU A 23 3.55 15.45 -3.28
N GLY A 24 2.48 15.02 -3.95
CA GLY A 24 1.43 15.90 -4.41
C GLY A 24 0.81 16.75 -3.29
N SER A 25 0.85 16.26 -2.05
CA SER A 25 0.43 17.00 -0.86
C SER A 25 1.40 18.09 -0.42
N GLY A 26 2.60 18.17 -1.01
CA GLY A 26 3.67 19.07 -0.59
C GLY A 26 4.58 18.52 0.49
N GLU A 27 4.28 17.36 1.02
CA GLU A 27 5.09 16.73 2.07
C GLU A 27 6.31 16.04 1.49
N MET A 28 7.44 16.14 2.20
CA MET A 28 8.62 15.37 1.87
C MET A 28 8.59 14.08 2.65
N ARG A 29 8.33 12.98 1.97
CA ARG A 29 8.29 11.65 2.58
C ARG A 29 9.11 10.66 1.77
N ARG A 30 9.70 9.73 2.50
CA ARG A 30 10.23 8.51 1.91
C ARG A 30 9.36 7.39 2.42
N GLN A 31 8.77 6.66 1.49
CA GLN A 31 7.81 5.61 1.82
C GLN A 31 7.69 4.60 0.70
N PHE A 32 7.13 3.46 1.04
CA PHE A 32 6.87 2.40 0.10
C PHE A 32 5.72 1.56 0.63
N GLY A 33 4.95 0.94 -0.25
CA GLY A 33 3.87 0.10 0.21
C GLY A 33 3.06 -0.53 -0.90
N LEU A 34 1.90 -1.02 -0.51
CA LEU A 34 1.03 -1.83 -1.33
C LEU A 34 -0.21 -1.06 -1.75
N LYS A 35 -0.64 -1.34 -2.98
CA LYS A 35 -1.95 -0.95 -3.49
C LYS A 35 -2.84 -2.19 -3.49
N LEU A 36 -4.06 -2.07 -3.00
CA LEU A 36 -5.06 -3.13 -3.02
C LEU A 36 -6.31 -2.59 -3.69
N HIS A 37 -7.06 -3.49 -4.33
CA HIS A 37 -8.29 -3.11 -5.04
C HIS A 37 -8.08 -1.87 -5.90
N ALA A 38 -6.97 -1.84 -6.65
CA ALA A 38 -6.58 -0.68 -7.45
C ALA A 38 -7.43 -0.59 -8.70
N GLN A 39 -8.64 -0.04 -8.57
CA GLN A 39 -9.55 0.16 -9.69
C GLN A 39 -8.94 1.11 -10.72
N ASP A 40 -8.37 2.21 -10.23
CA ASP A 40 -7.64 3.19 -11.02
C ASP A 40 -6.78 4.05 -10.07
N ALA A 41 -6.13 5.09 -10.59
CA ALA A 41 -5.27 5.98 -9.82
C ALA A 41 -6.01 6.85 -8.80
N CYS A 42 -7.33 6.88 -8.85
CA CYS A 42 -8.18 7.73 -8.00
C CYS A 42 -8.98 6.95 -6.97
N ASN A 43 -9.04 5.62 -7.11
CA ASN A 43 -9.91 4.76 -6.31
C ASN A 43 -9.18 3.46 -5.95
N LEU A 44 -8.61 3.41 -4.75
CA LEU A 44 -7.85 2.26 -4.29
C LEU A 44 -7.59 2.33 -2.78
N VAL A 45 -7.01 1.27 -2.26
CA VAL A 45 -6.57 1.16 -0.87
C VAL A 45 -5.04 1.11 -0.84
N TYR A 46 -4.43 1.87 0.06
CA TYR A 46 -3.00 1.86 0.30
C TYR A 46 -2.66 1.32 1.67
N ALA A 47 -1.65 0.46 1.74
CA ALA A 47 -0.97 0.08 2.96
C ALA A 47 0.49 0.51 2.83
N ILE A 48 0.85 1.61 3.48
CA ILE A 48 2.12 2.31 3.25
C ILE A 48 3.03 2.21 4.47
N TRP A 49 4.26 1.75 4.25
CA TRP A 49 5.33 1.80 5.21
C TRP A 49 6.11 3.10 5.02
N ARG A 50 5.88 4.05 5.91
CA ARG A 50 6.66 5.29 5.92
C ARG A 50 8.04 5.00 6.50
N ILE A 51 9.06 5.55 5.87
CA ILE A 51 10.45 5.40 6.25
C ILE A 51 10.93 6.70 6.91
N GLU A 52 10.69 7.82 6.26
CA GLU A 52 10.99 9.16 6.75
C GLU A 52 9.76 10.06 6.54
N PRO A 53 9.48 11.01 7.43
CA PRO A 53 10.25 11.39 8.63
C PRO A 53 10.10 10.47 9.82
N GLU A 54 9.12 9.58 9.82
CA GLU A 54 8.81 8.68 10.94
C GLU A 54 8.51 7.28 10.41
N SER A 55 9.12 6.26 11.04
CA SER A 55 8.85 4.86 10.70
C SER A 55 7.47 4.46 11.22
N LYS A 56 6.54 4.20 10.29
CA LYS A 56 5.14 3.97 10.63
C LYS A 56 4.40 3.27 9.50
N LEU A 57 3.50 2.38 9.84
CA LEU A 57 2.54 1.86 8.86
C LEU A 57 1.28 2.71 8.86
N VAL A 58 0.85 3.15 7.69
CA VAL A 58 -0.34 3.96 7.50
C VAL A 58 -1.22 3.31 6.44
N VAL A 59 -2.51 3.22 6.74
CA VAL A 59 -3.50 2.76 5.77
C VAL A 59 -4.39 3.93 5.38
N SER A 60 -4.60 4.09 4.09
CA SER A 60 -5.51 5.10 3.56
C SER A 60 -6.35 4.54 2.43
N VAL A 61 -7.51 5.14 2.26
CA VAL A 61 -8.39 4.88 1.12
C VAL A 61 -8.44 6.14 0.28
N LYS A 62 -8.22 5.99 -1.02
CA LYS A 62 -8.42 7.08 -1.98
C LYS A 62 -9.70 6.80 -2.74
N ARG A 63 -10.63 7.73 -2.71
CA ARG A 63 -11.94 7.56 -3.34
C ARG A 63 -12.37 8.86 -4.02
N ASN A 64 -12.54 8.80 -5.32
CA ASN A 64 -12.98 9.92 -6.14
C ASN A 64 -13.97 9.41 -7.19
N LEU A 65 -15.26 9.58 -6.91
CA LEU A 65 -16.31 9.20 -7.84
C LEU A 65 -16.19 10.02 -9.13
N GLY A 66 -16.22 9.32 -10.27
CA GLY A 66 -16.16 9.96 -11.57
C GLY A 66 -14.78 10.38 -12.04
N ALA A 67 -13.74 10.21 -11.22
CA ALA A 67 -12.36 10.47 -11.61
C ALA A 67 -11.58 9.16 -11.67
N HIS A 68 -10.72 9.01 -12.67
CA HIS A 68 -10.02 7.75 -12.94
C HIS A 68 -8.52 7.90 -13.21
N SER A 69 -8.07 9.09 -13.54
CA SER A 69 -6.66 9.38 -13.81
C SER A 69 -6.07 10.38 -12.81
N SER A 70 -4.77 10.28 -12.57
CA SER A 70 -4.07 11.22 -11.68
C SER A 70 -4.26 12.68 -12.09
N ALA A 71 -4.41 12.95 -13.38
CA ALA A 71 -4.69 14.29 -13.87
C ALA A 71 -6.05 14.82 -13.40
N GLU A 72 -7.03 13.94 -13.21
CA GLU A 72 -8.36 14.30 -12.76
C GLU A 72 -8.45 14.49 -11.25
N CYS A 73 -7.87 13.57 -10.47
CA CYS A 73 -8.02 13.58 -9.02
C CYS A 73 -6.83 14.17 -8.24
N GLY A 74 -5.63 14.14 -8.82
CA GLY A 74 -4.43 14.58 -8.11
C GLY A 74 -4.28 13.84 -6.78
N ASN A 75 -4.08 14.60 -5.70
CA ASN A 75 -3.98 14.05 -4.34
C ASN A 75 -5.29 14.20 -3.53
N ARG A 76 -6.42 14.35 -4.20
CA ARG A 76 -7.73 14.48 -3.54
C ARG A 76 -8.30 13.11 -3.18
N GLY A 77 -9.22 13.11 -2.21
CA GLY A 77 -10.02 11.95 -1.85
C GLY A 77 -9.34 10.96 -0.92
N TYR A 78 -8.21 11.30 -0.33
CA TYR A 78 -7.54 10.46 0.66
C TYR A 78 -8.23 10.54 2.01
N GLN A 79 -8.40 9.38 2.63
CA GLN A 79 -8.86 9.25 4.00
C GLN A 79 -7.94 8.28 4.73
N ASN A 80 -7.26 8.77 5.77
CA ASN A 80 -6.48 7.90 6.64
C ASN A 80 -7.43 7.09 7.51
N ILE A 81 -7.18 5.79 7.59
CA ILE A 81 -8.02 4.88 8.35
C ILE A 81 -7.42 4.69 9.75
N LYS A 82 -8.25 4.93 10.75
CA LYS A 82 -7.87 4.67 12.13
C LYS A 82 -7.82 3.16 12.36
N PRO A 83 -6.70 2.62 12.87
CA PRO A 83 -6.64 1.18 13.15
C PRO A 83 -7.50 0.79 14.34
N GLY A 84 -7.98 -0.45 14.33
CA GLY A 84 -8.48 -1.09 15.53
C GLY A 84 -7.33 -1.46 16.45
N LYS A 85 -6.21 -1.92 15.85
CA LYS A 85 -4.98 -2.21 16.57
C LYS A 85 -3.79 -1.90 15.66
N ALA A 86 -2.75 -1.28 16.21
CA ALA A 86 -1.52 -1.00 15.49
C ALA A 86 -0.31 -1.22 16.40
N SER A 87 0.78 -1.67 15.80
CA SER A 87 2.07 -1.88 16.45
C SER A 87 3.17 -1.16 15.68
N ALA A 88 4.29 -0.93 16.33
CA ALA A 88 5.45 -0.33 15.68
C ALA A 88 5.99 -1.25 14.58
N VAL A 89 6.49 -0.65 13.50
CA VAL A 89 7.20 -1.36 12.43
C VAL A 89 8.71 -1.15 12.60
N PRO A 90 9.55 -2.09 12.11
CA PRO A 90 10.99 -1.90 12.16
C PRO A 90 11.41 -0.64 11.40
N ARG A 91 12.47 0.00 11.89
CA ARG A 91 13.12 1.05 11.12
C ARG A 91 13.90 0.42 9.96
N LEU A 92 13.60 0.83 8.73
CA LEU A 92 14.30 0.31 7.57
C LEU A 92 15.69 0.92 7.46
N THR A 93 16.69 0.04 7.32
CA THR A 93 18.07 0.43 7.05
C THR A 93 18.52 -0.17 5.71
N PRO A 94 19.35 0.55 4.93
CA PRO A 94 19.82 0.04 3.64
C PRO A 94 20.47 -1.35 3.76
N GLY A 95 20.13 -2.24 2.84
CA GLY A 95 20.64 -3.61 2.80
C GLY A 95 19.81 -4.64 3.55
N GLN A 96 18.85 -4.21 4.36
CA GLN A 96 17.95 -5.14 5.06
C GLN A 96 16.78 -5.55 4.19
N SER A 97 16.41 -6.84 4.31
CA SER A 97 15.26 -7.41 3.62
C SER A 97 14.13 -7.65 4.61
N HIS A 98 12.93 -7.38 4.16
CA HIS A 98 11.70 -7.58 4.93
C HIS A 98 10.58 -8.07 4.02
N THR A 99 9.52 -8.54 4.65
CA THR A 99 8.29 -8.92 3.96
C THR A 99 7.16 -8.03 4.46
N LEU A 100 6.40 -7.47 3.54
CA LEU A 100 5.18 -6.72 3.82
C LEU A 100 4.02 -7.45 3.16
N ARG A 101 3.02 -7.82 3.95
CA ARG A 101 1.82 -8.51 3.46
C ARG A 101 0.58 -7.77 3.91
N ALA A 102 -0.39 -7.64 3.02
CA ALA A 102 -1.69 -7.09 3.33
C ALA A 102 -2.76 -8.09 2.92
N GLU A 103 -3.72 -8.30 3.79
CA GLU A 103 -4.85 -9.19 3.55
C GLU A 103 -6.14 -8.41 3.76
N MET A 104 -6.95 -8.34 2.72
CA MET A 104 -8.25 -7.69 2.76
C MET A 104 -9.34 -8.72 2.56
N LYS A 105 -10.24 -8.78 3.54
CA LYS A 105 -11.40 -9.66 3.51
C LYS A 105 -12.62 -8.80 3.84
N ARG A 106 -13.53 -8.65 2.86
CA ARG A 106 -14.64 -7.69 2.96
C ARG A 106 -14.08 -6.28 3.17
N ASP A 107 -14.46 -5.60 4.23
CA ASP A 107 -13.97 -4.26 4.60
C ASP A 107 -12.91 -4.29 5.71
N GLU A 108 -12.42 -5.47 6.09
CA GLU A 108 -11.35 -5.61 7.07
C GLU A 108 -10.00 -5.77 6.40
N LEU A 109 -9.03 -4.99 6.84
CA LEU A 109 -7.65 -5.05 6.37
C LEU A 109 -6.73 -5.41 7.52
N ARG A 110 -5.84 -6.37 7.26
CA ARG A 110 -4.76 -6.75 8.18
C ARG A 110 -3.44 -6.61 7.45
N VAL A 111 -2.46 -6.04 8.12
CA VAL A 111 -1.13 -5.83 7.55
C VAL A 111 -0.08 -6.50 8.43
N PHE A 112 0.84 -7.20 7.79
CA PHE A 112 1.89 -7.98 8.45
C PHE A 112 3.25 -7.54 7.95
N VAL A 113 4.20 -7.43 8.88
CA VAL A 113 5.62 -7.22 8.58
C VAL A 113 6.38 -8.42 9.15
N ASP A 114 7.12 -9.11 8.29
CA ASP A 114 7.87 -10.31 8.66
C ASP A 114 6.99 -11.33 9.39
N ASN A 115 5.76 -11.52 8.90
CA ASN A 115 4.71 -12.40 9.44
C ASN A 115 4.13 -11.98 10.79
N HIS A 116 4.45 -10.80 11.30
CA HIS A 116 3.83 -10.25 12.51
C HIS A 116 2.78 -9.21 12.13
N GLU A 117 1.57 -9.35 12.65
CA GLU A 117 0.53 -8.37 12.41
C GLU A 117 0.91 -7.04 13.06
N VAL A 118 0.97 -5.99 12.27
CA VAL A 118 1.33 -4.65 12.72
C VAL A 118 0.18 -3.66 12.62
N TRP A 119 -0.89 -4.03 11.93
CA TRP A 119 -2.04 -3.15 11.74
C TRP A 119 -3.28 -3.97 11.41
N ASN A 120 -4.41 -3.64 12.01
CA ASN A 120 -5.71 -4.10 11.55
C ASN A 120 -6.76 -3.02 11.70
N GLY A 121 -7.75 -3.04 10.85
CA GLY A 121 -8.83 -2.05 10.90
C GLY A 121 -9.86 -2.28 9.81
N VAL A 122 -10.91 -1.47 9.88
CA VAL A 122 -12.01 -1.49 8.91
C VAL A 122 -11.82 -0.33 7.95
N VAL A 123 -11.69 -0.63 6.67
CA VAL A 123 -11.47 0.38 5.62
C VAL A 123 -12.76 0.94 5.03
N GLY A 124 -13.90 0.35 5.38
CA GLY A 124 -15.21 0.80 4.95
C GLY A 124 -15.76 0.05 3.75
N SER A 125 -17.08 0.11 3.62
CA SER A 125 -17.80 -0.62 2.55
C SER A 125 -17.45 -0.11 1.16
N ASP A 126 -17.22 1.20 1.00
CA ASP A 126 -16.84 1.77 -0.30
C ASP A 126 -15.53 1.19 -0.81
N ALA A 127 -14.53 1.08 0.07
CA ALA A 127 -13.25 0.46 -0.27
C ALA A 127 -13.42 -1.02 -0.63
N ALA A 128 -14.29 -1.72 0.07
CA ALA A 128 -14.55 -3.14 -0.14
C ALA A 128 -15.18 -3.44 -1.50
N THR A 129 -15.86 -2.47 -2.11
CA THR A 129 -16.50 -2.63 -3.41
C THR A 129 -15.59 -2.32 -4.59
N LEU A 130 -14.42 -1.74 -4.35
CA LEU A 130 -13.45 -1.48 -5.40
C LEU A 130 -12.92 -2.79 -5.98
N ALA A 131 -12.81 -2.87 -7.28
CA ALA A 131 -12.29 -4.04 -7.98
C ALA A 131 -11.07 -3.63 -8.79
N GLY A 132 -9.97 -4.33 -8.60
CA GLY A 132 -8.75 -4.07 -9.34
C GLY A 132 -7.58 -4.87 -8.80
N PRO A 133 -6.43 -4.82 -9.50
CA PRO A 133 -5.26 -5.59 -9.13
C PRO A 133 -4.58 -5.05 -7.86
N VAL A 134 -3.61 -5.79 -7.40
CA VAL A 134 -2.65 -5.32 -6.41
C VAL A 134 -1.50 -4.62 -7.13
N GLY A 135 -0.78 -3.78 -6.41
CA GLY A 135 0.38 -3.09 -6.94
C GLY A 135 1.26 -2.56 -5.84
N ILE A 136 2.24 -1.78 -6.24
CA ILE A 136 3.21 -1.20 -5.32
C ILE A 136 3.32 0.30 -5.57
N ARG A 137 3.59 1.04 -4.49
CA ARG A 137 3.89 2.46 -4.53
C ARG A 137 5.21 2.71 -3.83
N SER A 138 6.05 3.54 -4.43
CA SER A 138 7.32 3.96 -3.83
C SER A 138 7.52 5.45 -4.07
N ASP A 139 7.82 6.16 -3.01
CA ASP A 139 8.14 7.60 -3.04
C ASP A 139 9.52 7.80 -2.41
N ASN A 140 10.48 8.29 -3.19
CA ASN A 140 11.82 8.62 -2.75
C ASN A 140 12.64 7.45 -2.16
N ALA A 141 12.19 6.22 -2.35
CA ALA A 141 12.85 5.02 -1.85
C ALA A 141 13.30 4.12 -2.99
N GLN A 142 14.52 3.62 -2.90
CA GLN A 142 15.04 2.58 -3.79
C GLN A 142 14.89 1.23 -3.15
N LEU A 143 14.33 0.27 -3.89
CA LEU A 143 14.09 -1.08 -3.43
C LEU A 143 14.32 -2.07 -4.55
N GLU A 144 14.74 -3.27 -4.16
CA GLU A 144 14.57 -4.48 -4.96
C GLU A 144 13.40 -5.25 -4.35
N PHE A 145 12.47 -5.73 -5.17
CA PHE A 145 11.27 -6.37 -4.63
C PHE A 145 10.74 -7.46 -5.53
N ASP A 146 9.99 -8.39 -4.90
CA ASP A 146 9.23 -9.43 -5.55
C ASP A 146 7.81 -9.37 -4.98
N LEU A 147 6.83 -9.09 -5.85
CA LEU A 147 5.43 -8.90 -5.48
C LEU A 147 4.62 -10.13 -5.87
N LYS A 148 3.86 -10.67 -4.91
CA LYS A 148 2.99 -11.83 -5.12
C LYS A 148 1.57 -11.54 -4.66
N ALA A 149 0.61 -11.73 -5.55
CA ALA A 149 -0.80 -11.73 -5.18
C ALA A 149 -1.17 -13.13 -4.71
N ARG A 150 -1.88 -13.20 -3.58
CA ARG A 150 -2.32 -14.47 -2.98
C ARG A 150 -3.80 -14.37 -2.61
N LYS A 151 -4.46 -15.52 -2.53
CA LYS A 151 -5.75 -15.59 -1.86
C LYS A 151 -5.52 -15.65 -0.35
N PRO A 152 -6.38 -15.00 0.49
CA PRO A 152 -6.20 -14.96 1.95
C PRO A 152 -6.06 -16.32 2.63
N GLU A 153 -6.56 -17.39 2.02
CA GLU A 153 -6.49 -18.75 2.56
C GLU A 153 -5.21 -19.50 2.19
N GLY A 154 -4.17 -18.78 1.75
CA GLY A 154 -2.87 -19.36 1.39
C GLY A 154 -2.79 -19.89 -0.03
N THR A 155 -3.85 -19.76 -0.82
CA THR A 155 -3.82 -20.15 -2.23
C THR A 155 -3.19 -19.04 -3.06
N VAL A 156 -2.15 -19.39 -3.84
CA VAL A 156 -1.51 -18.43 -4.73
C VAL A 156 -2.46 -18.04 -5.85
N GLY A 157 -2.80 -16.76 -5.94
CA GLY A 157 -3.63 -16.21 -7.00
C GLY A 157 -2.79 -15.78 -8.20
N GLN A 158 -3.40 -15.81 -9.37
CA GLN A 158 -2.80 -15.35 -10.63
C GLN A 158 -3.22 -13.91 -10.96
N GLY A 159 -3.02 -13.00 -10.02
CA GLY A 159 -3.28 -11.59 -10.26
C GLY A 159 -2.11 -10.92 -11.00
N LYS A 160 -2.41 -9.99 -11.91
CA LYS A 160 -1.38 -9.15 -12.50
C LYS A 160 -1.13 -7.97 -11.58
N PRO A 161 0.07 -7.82 -11.00
CA PRO A 161 0.37 -6.65 -10.19
C PRO A 161 0.49 -5.41 -11.09
N CYS A 162 0.22 -4.24 -10.51
CA CYS A 162 0.57 -2.98 -11.14
C CYS A 162 2.09 -2.87 -11.25
N LYS A 163 2.58 -2.18 -12.28
CA LYS A 163 4.02 -1.96 -12.41
C LYS A 163 4.53 -1.09 -11.26
N ALA A 164 5.74 -1.39 -10.82
CA ALA A 164 6.43 -0.54 -9.87
C ALA A 164 6.60 0.87 -10.47
N GLY A 165 6.39 1.89 -9.67
CA GLY A 165 6.52 3.25 -10.13
C GLY A 165 5.25 3.87 -10.71
N ASP A 166 4.16 3.15 -10.80
CA ASP A 166 2.84 3.73 -11.07
C ASP A 166 2.38 4.49 -9.82
N SER A 167 3.02 5.61 -9.58
CA SER A 167 2.61 6.53 -8.53
C SER A 167 1.59 7.51 -9.08
N ASP A 168 0.65 7.86 -8.29
CA ASP A 168 -0.36 8.87 -8.61
C ASP A 168 0.19 10.28 -8.61
#